data_6394ac4cb07af2351307f47af4bbe653
#
_entry.id   6394ac4cb07af2351307f47af4bbe653
#
_cell.length_a   1.000
_cell.length_b   1.000
_cell.length_c   1.000
_cell.angle_alpha   90.00
_cell.angle_beta   90.00
_cell.angle_gamma   90.00
#
_symmetry.space_group_name_H-M   'P 1'
#
loop_
_entity.id
_entity.type
_entity.pdbx_description
1 polymer ?
#
loop_
_entity_poly.entity_id
_entity_poly.type
_entity_poly.pdbx_seq_one_letter_code
_entity_poly.pdbx_strand_id
1 'polypeptide(L)'
;SDFRKDEGRGKPLSVFLEASEINTRRCIYISHEVHEKVAIVASRMGKKLSIGKFVDNILRDHFREYGAQYMEQIENAKKVRL
;
A
#
# COMPACT_ATOMS: atom_id res chain seq x y z
N SER A 1 11.51 20.91 -2.51
CA SER A 1 11.27 20.73 -2.07
C SER A 1 10.42 20.45 -1.59
N ASP A 2 9.97 20.49 -1.50
CA ASP A 2 9.12 20.27 -0.99
C ASP A 2 8.78 19.10 -0.71
N PHE A 3 9.12 18.27 -0.97
CA PHE A 3 8.91 17.12 -0.70
C PHE A 3 9.33 16.82 0.53
N ARG A 4 10.01 17.46 0.99
CA ARG A 4 10.53 17.21 2.13
C ARG A 4 9.51 17.15 3.10
N LYS A 5 8.54 17.65 2.87
CA LYS A 5 7.61 17.61 3.78
C LYS A 5 7.19 16.33 3.99
N ASP A 6 7.40 15.50 3.14
CA ASP A 6 7.00 14.21 3.33
C ASP A 6 7.94 13.49 4.09
N GLU A 7 9.04 14.11 4.35
CA GLU A 7 9.96 13.45 5.06
C GLU A 7 9.43 12.98 6.29
N GLY A 8 8.54 13.56 6.87
CA GLY A 8 8.06 13.10 8.12
C GLY A 8 7.39 11.77 8.01
N ARG A 9 6.95 11.43 6.81
CA ARG A 9 6.29 10.21 6.66
C ARG A 9 7.24 9.21 6.33
N GLY A 10 8.37 9.59 6.01
CA GLY A 10 9.47 8.77 6.01
C GLY A 10 9.80 7.77 4.97
N LYS A 11 8.92 7.32 4.19
CA LYS A 11 9.25 6.27 3.25
C LYS A 11 9.60 6.83 1.90
N PRO A 12 10.74 6.44 1.32
CA PRO A 12 11.07 6.89 -0.01
C PRO A 12 10.12 6.22 -0.99
N LEU A 13 9.82 6.90 -2.08
CA LEU A 13 8.90 6.36 -3.06
C LEU A 13 9.34 5.04 -3.65
N SER A 14 10.65 4.79 -3.65
CA SER A 14 11.15 3.54 -4.21
C SER A 14 10.56 2.32 -3.52
N VAL A 15 10.16 2.43 -2.27
CA VAL A 15 9.56 1.32 -1.57
C VAL A 15 8.27 0.89 -2.27
N PHE A 16 7.49 1.85 -2.77
CA PHE A 16 6.23 1.53 -3.39
C PHE A 16 6.36 1.23 -4.86
N LEU A 17 7.49 1.54 -5.45
CA LEU A 17 7.68 1.36 -6.88
C LEU A 17 8.50 0.12 -7.23
N GLU A 18 8.78 -0.71 -6.26
CA GLU A 18 9.56 -1.90 -6.46
C GLU A 18 8.78 -2.88 -7.32
N ALA A 19 9.39 -3.38 -8.36
CA ALA A 19 8.70 -4.12 -9.41
C ALA A 19 8.89 -5.62 -9.41
N SER A 20 9.01 -6.22 -8.25
CA SER A 20 9.18 -7.66 -8.24
C SER A 20 7.84 -8.36 -8.43
N GLU A 21 7.88 -9.63 -8.70
CA GLU A 21 6.68 -10.40 -8.97
C GLU A 21 5.89 -10.75 -7.73
N ILE A 22 4.59 -10.91 -7.91
CA ILE A 22 3.72 -11.40 -6.86
C ILE A 22 3.41 -12.84 -7.23
N ASN A 23 3.75 -13.77 -6.35
CA ASN A 23 3.56 -15.17 -6.64
C ASN A 23 2.12 -15.64 -6.70
N THR A 24 1.30 -15.21 -5.78
CA THR A 24 -0.10 -15.61 -5.74
C THR A 24 -0.94 -14.36 -5.69
N ARG A 25 -1.98 -14.32 -6.50
CA ARG A 25 -2.79 -13.12 -6.58
C ARG A 25 -4.24 -13.38 -6.31
N ARG A 26 -4.92 -12.39 -5.78
CA ARG A 26 -6.35 -12.41 -5.62
C ARG A 26 -6.89 -11.09 -6.12
N CYS A 27 -8.15 -11.09 -6.52
CA CYS A 27 -8.73 -9.88 -7.08
C CYS A 27 -9.33 -9.02 -5.98
N ILE A 28 -9.30 -7.72 -6.21
CA ILE A 28 -9.94 -6.80 -5.32
C ILE A 28 -10.43 -5.66 -6.18
N TYR A 29 -11.59 -5.09 -5.85
CA TYR A 29 -12.14 -4.01 -6.64
C TYR A 29 -12.00 -2.71 -5.87
N ILE A 30 -11.56 -1.67 -6.53
CA ILE A 30 -11.41 -0.37 -5.93
C ILE A 30 -12.16 0.62 -6.78
N SER A 31 -12.35 1.83 -6.27
CA SER A 31 -13.12 2.82 -7.00
C SER A 31 -12.41 3.21 -8.30
N HIS A 32 -13.20 3.64 -9.26
CA HIS A 32 -12.65 4.07 -10.53
C HIS A 32 -11.63 5.19 -10.34
N GLU A 33 -11.96 6.13 -9.49
CA GLU A 33 -11.09 7.26 -9.24
C GLU A 33 -9.71 6.84 -8.71
N VAL A 34 -9.71 5.93 -7.73
CA VAL A 34 -8.46 5.48 -7.16
C VAL A 34 -7.69 4.63 -8.17
N HIS A 35 -8.42 3.80 -8.93
CA HIS A 35 -7.78 2.98 -9.94
C HIS A 35 -7.06 3.85 -10.97
N GLU A 36 -7.69 4.94 -11.40
CA GLU A 36 -7.05 5.81 -12.35
C GLU A 36 -5.77 6.44 -11.80
N LYS A 37 -5.80 6.87 -10.55
CA LYS A 37 -4.62 7.47 -9.95
C LYS A 37 -3.48 6.46 -9.85
N VAL A 38 -3.81 5.24 -9.44
CA VAL A 38 -2.81 4.19 -9.33
C VAL A 38 -2.24 3.88 -10.72
N ALA A 39 -3.09 3.82 -11.73
CA ALA A 39 -2.64 3.48 -13.07
C ALA A 39 -1.70 4.55 -13.63
N ILE A 40 -2.01 5.81 -13.37
CA ILE A 40 -1.17 6.88 -13.86
C ILE A 40 0.21 6.82 -13.22
N VAL A 41 0.25 6.62 -11.91
CA VAL A 41 1.53 6.58 -11.23
C VAL A 41 2.33 5.37 -11.69
N ALA A 42 1.71 4.21 -11.79
CA ALA A 42 2.42 3.02 -12.19
C ALA A 42 2.99 3.16 -13.60
N SER A 43 2.21 3.74 -14.51
CA SER A 43 2.65 3.85 -15.88
C SER A 43 3.72 4.92 -16.07
N ARG A 44 3.68 5.98 -15.26
CA ARG A 44 4.63 7.06 -15.44
C ARG A 44 5.90 6.92 -14.64
N MET A 45 5.83 6.27 -13.50
CA MET A 45 6.97 6.25 -12.62
C MET A 45 7.59 4.88 -12.39
N GLY A 46 6.90 3.80 -12.66
CA GLY A 46 7.42 2.48 -12.38
C GLY A 46 7.77 1.72 -13.63
N LYS A 47 9.03 1.42 -13.88
CA LYS A 47 9.38 0.60 -15.01
C LYS A 47 8.91 -0.79 -14.76
N LYS A 48 8.10 -1.33 -15.66
CA LYS A 48 7.59 -2.67 -15.53
C LYS A 48 6.80 -2.90 -14.24
N LEU A 49 6.31 -1.83 -13.64
CA LEU A 49 5.55 -1.97 -12.42
C LEU A 49 4.09 -2.12 -12.78
N SER A 50 3.47 -3.22 -12.39
CA SER A 50 2.05 -3.41 -12.65
C SER A 50 1.23 -2.65 -11.62
N ILE A 51 -0.03 -2.38 -11.96
CA ILE A 51 -0.92 -1.72 -11.03
C ILE A 51 -1.05 -2.57 -9.77
N GLY A 52 -1.19 -3.89 -9.95
CA GLY A 52 -1.34 -4.78 -8.81
C GLY A 52 -0.14 -4.76 -7.88
N LYS A 53 1.06 -4.78 -8.45
CA LYS A 53 2.24 -4.77 -7.61
C LYS A 53 2.40 -3.44 -6.89
N PHE A 54 2.04 -2.34 -7.55
CA PHE A 54 2.11 -1.03 -6.91
C PHE A 54 1.17 -0.97 -5.71
N VAL A 55 -0.07 -1.44 -5.89
CA VAL A 55 -1.04 -1.46 -4.80
C VAL A 55 -0.55 -2.40 -3.69
N ASP A 56 0.01 -3.54 -4.07
CA ASP A 56 0.53 -4.49 -3.09
C ASP A 56 1.64 -3.85 -2.25
N ASN A 57 2.52 -3.09 -2.88
CA ASN A 57 3.61 -2.44 -2.17
C ASN A 57 3.06 -1.44 -1.14
N ILE A 58 2.05 -0.67 -1.53
CA ILE A 58 1.47 0.33 -0.66
C ILE A 58 0.83 -0.34 0.55
N LEU A 59 0.06 -1.39 0.30
CA LEU A 59 -0.64 -2.05 1.38
C LEU A 59 0.32 -2.81 2.30
N ARG A 60 1.38 -3.39 1.76
CA ARG A 60 2.35 -4.05 2.60
C ARG A 60 3.00 -3.05 3.54
N ASP A 61 3.32 -1.87 3.03
CA ASP A 61 3.93 -0.87 3.87
C ASP A 61 2.96 -0.38 4.92
N HIS A 62 1.69 -0.23 4.54
CA HIS A 62 0.67 0.20 5.47
C HIS A 62 0.55 -0.79 6.63
N PHE A 63 0.50 -2.09 6.32
CA PHE A 63 0.37 -3.07 7.38
C PHE A 63 1.65 -3.24 8.18
N ARG A 64 2.80 -2.95 7.58
CA ARG A 64 4.03 -3.02 8.32
C ARG A 64 4.03 -1.92 9.38
N GLU A 65 3.48 -0.77 9.02
CA GLU A 65 3.46 0.35 9.93
C GLU A 65 2.32 0.30 10.93
N TYR A 66 1.15 -0.12 10.51
CA TYR A 66 -0.04 -0.07 11.34
C TYR A 66 -0.56 -1.45 11.76
N GLY A 67 0.10 -2.50 11.34
CA GLY A 67 -0.41 -3.85 11.61
C GLY A 67 -0.61 -4.15 13.07
N ALA A 68 0.31 -3.70 13.92
CA ALA A 68 0.19 -3.97 15.34
C ALA A 68 -1.05 -3.29 15.92
N GLN A 69 -1.36 -2.10 15.44
CA GLN A 69 -2.53 -1.40 15.92
C GLN A 69 -3.81 -2.12 15.51
N TYR A 70 -3.82 -2.64 14.27
CA TYR A 70 -4.98 -3.41 13.83
C TYR A 70 -5.16 -4.66 14.68
N MET A 71 -4.04 -5.36 14.94
CA MET A 71 -4.13 -6.58 15.74
C MET A 71 -4.63 -6.30 17.14
N GLU A 72 -4.20 -5.18 17.70
CA GLU A 72 -4.65 -4.81 19.02
C GLU A 72 -6.14 -4.58 19.04
N GLN A 73 -6.68 -3.90 18.03
CA GLN A 73 -8.10 -3.62 17.95
C GLN A 73 -8.88 -4.93 17.76
N ILE A 74 -8.38 -5.83 16.93
CA ILE A 74 -9.03 -7.09 16.71
C ILE A 74 -9.08 -7.92 18.00
N GLU A 75 -7.98 -7.95 18.74
CA GLU A 75 -7.95 -8.70 19.98
C GLU A 75 -8.86 -8.08 21.02
N ASN A 76 -8.91 -6.77 21.08
CA ASN A 76 -9.78 -6.11 22.04
C ASN A 76 -11.24 -6.39 21.72
N ALA A 77 -11.59 -6.42 20.45
CA ALA A 77 -12.95 -6.72 20.05
C ALA A 77 -13.33 -8.14 20.48
N LYS A 78 -12.39 -9.07 20.37
CA LYS A 78 -12.68 -10.42 20.80
C LYS A 78 -12.87 -10.48 22.30
N LYS A 79 -12.08 -9.75 23.03
CA LYS A 79 -12.20 -9.79 24.47
C LYS A 79 -13.51 -9.22 24.96
N VAL A 80 -14.06 -8.30 24.26
CA VAL A 80 -15.27 -7.68 24.68
C VAL A 80 -16.49 -8.50 24.32
N ARG A 81 -16.34 -9.49 23.44
CA ARG A 81 -17.43 -10.25 23.06
C ARG A 81 -17.95 -11.06 24.15
N LEU A 82 -19.13 -11.22 24.30
CA LEU A 82 -19.71 -12.02 25.37
C LEU A 82 -19.92 -13.46 25.01
#